data_cdd2fb04d295e37a1919b701346b6030
#
_entry.id   cdd2fb04d295e37a1919b701346b6030
#
_cell.length_a   1.000
_cell.length_b   1.000
_cell.length_c   1.000
_cell.angle_alpha   90.00
_cell.angle_beta   90.00
_cell.angle_gamma   90.00
#
_symmetry.space_group_name_H-M   'P 1'
#
loop_
_entity.id
_entity.type
_entity.pdbx_description
1 polymer ?
#
loop_
_entity_poly.entity_id
_entity_poly.type
_entity_poly.pdbx_seq_one_letter_code
_entity_poly.pdbx_strand_id
1 'polypeptide(L)'
;MVVGMFMAILDIQIVSSSISEIQAGLAASPDEISWVQTAYLIAEVVMIPLSGFLSRLLSTRILYVISAASFTLASLACAVAWNIESMIVFRALQGFLGGAMIPTVFAASFILFPPERRAGISVLIGLVATMAPTIGPTLGGYLTQAFSWHWLFLINLVPGVLVTTGVWFLVKFDKPNLELLKGFDFAGLALMALFLGSLEYVFEEGPRWDWFEDQSIFTFAVIGTLAGLGFFARVLSARNPIVDLRAFADRNFSLGCMFSLIIGVGLYGAVYIVPLFLARVRGLNSLQIGEIMFVTGVFQFISAPLAGMLSKKLDLRLMLGIGLVAFGTGVYLMTWITADWSFWELFWPQAIRGMSLMLLFLPINTLALGTLPPDKIKNASGLYNLMRNMGGAFGLAGINTVMIDRAALHGSRIAEHVTLTNPQVQATVDNFSQMFTAAGLGNPDLAAVKMLDNMVLKQAQVLTFADCFLLMALLFYAGLLLMPLLRAPKPAPGSGGGGGH
;
A
#
# COMPACT_ATOMS: atom_id res chain seq x y z
N MET A 1 -18.37 -9.39 -3.01
CA MET A 1 -16.94 -9.63 -2.71
C MET A 1 -16.07 -8.39 -2.93
N VAL A 2 -16.12 -7.72 -4.08
CA VAL A 2 -15.29 -6.51 -4.37
C VAL A 2 -15.48 -5.39 -3.36
N VAL A 3 -16.71 -5.16 -2.87
CA VAL A 3 -16.99 -4.18 -1.81
C VAL A 3 -16.29 -4.50 -0.50
N GLY A 4 -16.23 -5.79 -0.09
CA GLY A 4 -15.49 -6.16 1.11
C GLY A 4 -13.97 -6.02 0.94
N MET A 5 -13.44 -6.28 -0.27
CA MET A 5 -12.04 -5.96 -0.58
C MET A 5 -11.78 -4.45 -0.45
N PHE A 6 -12.70 -3.61 -0.92
CA PHE A 6 -12.62 -2.15 -0.74
C PHE A 6 -12.55 -1.78 0.74
N MET A 7 -13.41 -2.37 1.58
CA MET A 7 -13.41 -2.13 3.03
C MET A 7 -12.06 -2.48 3.67
N ALA A 8 -11.51 -3.67 3.37
CA ALA A 8 -10.25 -4.12 3.95
C ALA A 8 -9.07 -3.20 3.57
N ILE A 9 -9.00 -2.77 2.30
CA ILE A 9 -7.95 -1.85 1.84
C ILE A 9 -8.16 -0.44 2.40
N LEU A 10 -9.40 0.04 2.45
CA LEU A 10 -9.74 1.36 2.96
C LEU A 10 -9.38 1.48 4.45
N ASP A 11 -9.65 0.44 5.25
CA ASP A 11 -9.43 0.43 6.68
C ASP A 11 -7.97 0.72 7.07
N ILE A 12 -7.01 0.21 6.30
CA ILE A 12 -5.59 0.47 6.52
C ILE A 12 -5.29 1.97 6.37
N GLN A 13 -5.79 2.58 5.31
CA GLN A 13 -5.46 3.96 4.95
C GLN A 13 -6.24 5.00 5.76
N ILE A 14 -7.46 4.66 6.14
CA ILE A 14 -8.31 5.55 6.92
C ILE A 14 -7.78 5.70 8.36
N VAL A 15 -7.25 4.62 8.93
CA VAL A 15 -6.63 4.61 10.26
C VAL A 15 -5.28 5.32 10.25
N SER A 16 -4.43 5.07 9.25
CA SER A 16 -3.10 5.70 9.17
C SER A 16 -3.16 7.22 9.08
N SER A 17 -4.22 7.76 8.47
CA SER A 17 -4.40 9.22 8.33
C SER A 17 -4.89 9.92 9.60
N SER A 18 -5.37 9.16 10.58
CA SER A 18 -6.01 9.69 11.80
C SER A 18 -5.37 9.13 13.08
N ILE A 19 -4.10 8.77 12.97
CA ILE A 19 -3.36 8.10 14.06
C ILE A 19 -3.20 9.04 15.28
N SER A 20 -3.04 10.35 15.05
CA SER A 20 -2.93 11.37 16.10
C SER A 20 -4.21 11.52 16.93
N GLU A 21 -5.36 11.40 16.30
CA GLU A 21 -6.67 11.48 16.96
C GLU A 21 -6.93 10.22 17.81
N ILE A 22 -6.51 9.06 17.30
CA ILE A 22 -6.58 7.80 18.05
C ILE A 22 -5.63 7.86 19.26
N GLN A 23 -4.40 8.38 19.05
CA GLN A 23 -3.42 8.57 20.11
C GLN A 23 -3.97 9.43 21.25
N ALA A 24 -4.55 10.58 20.90
CA ALA A 24 -5.15 11.47 21.88
C ALA A 24 -6.37 10.83 22.58
N GLY A 25 -7.20 10.09 21.82
CA GLY A 25 -8.39 9.43 22.35
C GLY A 25 -8.11 8.29 23.32
N LEU A 26 -7.00 7.57 23.12
CA LEU A 26 -6.57 6.46 23.97
C LEU A 26 -5.48 6.84 24.99
N ALA A 27 -5.08 8.13 25.03
CA ALA A 27 -3.97 8.65 25.84
C ALA A 27 -2.66 7.82 25.67
N ALA A 28 -2.40 7.37 24.44
CA ALA A 28 -1.26 6.51 24.12
C ALA A 28 0.03 7.33 23.94
N SER A 29 1.17 6.72 24.28
CA SER A 29 2.48 7.31 23.98
C SER A 29 2.79 7.30 22.48
N PRO A 30 3.73 8.14 22.00
CA PRO A 30 4.18 8.11 20.61
C PRO A 30 4.74 6.75 20.17
N ASP A 31 5.29 5.96 21.11
CA ASP A 31 5.88 4.66 20.81
C ASP A 31 4.84 3.55 20.74
N GLU A 32 3.75 3.67 21.49
CA GLU A 32 2.67 2.68 21.50
C GLU A 32 1.73 2.83 20.31
N ILE A 33 1.50 4.05 19.84
CA ILE A 33 0.48 4.32 18.83
C ILE A 33 0.82 3.70 17.46
N SER A 34 2.09 3.55 17.10
CA SER A 34 2.51 2.88 15.85
C SER A 34 1.98 1.46 15.78
N TRP A 35 1.91 0.75 16.93
CA TRP A 35 1.42 -0.61 17.02
C TRP A 35 -0.04 -0.80 16.55
N VAL A 36 -0.84 0.25 16.54
CA VAL A 36 -2.21 0.20 15.99
C VAL A 36 -2.19 -0.18 14.51
N GLN A 37 -1.18 0.28 13.77
CA GLN A 37 -0.99 -0.08 12.37
C GLN A 37 -0.12 -1.32 12.20
N THR A 38 1.03 -1.37 12.85
CA THR A 38 2.02 -2.44 12.77
C THR A 38 1.41 -3.81 13.11
N ALA A 39 0.60 -3.90 14.18
CA ALA A 39 -0.06 -5.16 14.56
C ALA A 39 -1.06 -5.66 13.50
N TYR A 40 -1.79 -4.76 12.87
CA TYR A 40 -2.68 -5.09 11.75
C TYR A 40 -1.90 -5.65 10.56
N LEU A 41 -0.85 -4.95 10.13
CA LEU A 41 -0.05 -5.33 8.95
C LEU A 41 0.69 -6.65 9.15
N ILE A 42 1.29 -6.88 10.32
CA ILE A 42 1.93 -8.16 10.69
C ILE A 42 0.92 -9.31 10.60
N ALA A 43 -0.27 -9.11 11.12
CA ALA A 43 -1.31 -10.16 11.11
C ALA A 43 -1.87 -10.41 9.70
N GLU A 44 -2.06 -9.34 8.93
CA GLU A 44 -2.54 -9.39 7.55
C GLU A 44 -1.55 -10.13 6.63
N VAL A 45 -0.25 -9.79 6.71
CA VAL A 45 0.77 -10.36 5.82
C VAL A 45 0.89 -11.89 5.99
N VAL A 46 0.63 -12.42 7.18
CA VAL A 46 0.58 -13.85 7.44
C VAL A 46 -0.67 -14.51 6.83
N MET A 47 -1.82 -13.84 6.93
CA MET A 47 -3.09 -14.39 6.43
C MET A 47 -3.18 -14.40 4.90
N ILE A 48 -2.54 -13.44 4.22
CA ILE A 48 -2.57 -13.34 2.75
C ILE A 48 -2.15 -14.67 2.06
N PRO A 49 -0.96 -15.23 2.28
CA PRO A 49 -0.58 -16.49 1.65
C PRO A 49 -1.36 -17.70 2.21
N LEU A 50 -1.73 -17.67 3.49
CA LEU A 50 -2.54 -18.69 4.12
C LEU A 50 -3.93 -18.80 3.49
N SER A 51 -4.50 -17.71 3.01
CA SER A 51 -5.81 -17.63 2.36
C SER A 51 -5.94 -18.60 1.17
N GLY A 52 -4.86 -18.82 0.43
CA GLY A 52 -4.81 -19.76 -0.68
C GLY A 52 -5.07 -21.20 -0.24
N PHE A 53 -4.51 -21.62 0.90
CA PHE A 53 -4.79 -22.92 1.50
C PHE A 53 -6.22 -22.97 2.10
N LEU A 54 -6.59 -21.99 2.90
CA LEU A 54 -7.89 -21.94 3.57
C LEU A 54 -9.06 -21.88 2.57
N SER A 55 -8.90 -21.23 1.41
CA SER A 55 -9.94 -21.22 0.38
C SER A 55 -10.17 -22.59 -0.29
N ARG A 56 -9.16 -23.46 -0.32
CA ARG A 56 -9.30 -24.86 -0.76
C ARG A 56 -9.92 -25.73 0.32
N LEU A 57 -9.54 -25.49 1.57
CA LEU A 57 -10.03 -26.23 2.73
C LEU A 57 -11.52 -25.96 3.02
N LEU A 58 -11.89 -24.68 3.16
CA LEU A 58 -13.23 -24.25 3.61
C LEU A 58 -14.20 -23.94 2.47
N SER A 59 -13.75 -23.82 1.26
CA SER A 59 -14.34 -23.14 0.09
C SER A 59 -14.14 -21.61 0.12
N THR A 60 -14.11 -21.02 -1.05
CA THR A 60 -13.94 -19.56 -1.24
C THR A 60 -15.07 -18.77 -0.58
N ARG A 61 -16.33 -19.28 -0.69
CA ARG A 61 -17.50 -18.66 -0.06
C ARG A 61 -17.39 -18.62 1.45
N ILE A 62 -17.13 -19.78 2.08
CA ILE A 62 -17.11 -19.90 3.54
C ILE A 62 -15.97 -19.07 4.11
N LEU A 63 -14.76 -19.19 3.54
CA LEU A 63 -13.62 -18.38 3.95
C LEU A 63 -13.93 -16.89 3.89
N TYR A 64 -14.49 -16.43 2.76
CA TYR A 64 -14.79 -15.02 2.58
C TYR A 64 -15.85 -14.51 3.57
N VAL A 65 -16.91 -15.28 3.81
CA VAL A 65 -17.96 -14.93 4.76
C VAL A 65 -17.43 -14.86 6.19
N ILE A 66 -16.62 -15.84 6.60
CA ILE A 66 -15.97 -15.83 7.92
C ILE A 66 -15.08 -14.61 8.03
N SER A 67 -14.21 -14.34 7.03
CA SER A 67 -13.31 -13.19 7.03
C SER A 67 -14.08 -11.87 7.11
N ALA A 68 -15.11 -11.68 6.28
CA ALA A 68 -15.88 -10.43 6.26
C ALA A 68 -16.67 -10.21 7.56
N ALA A 69 -17.32 -11.27 8.09
CA ALA A 69 -18.06 -11.20 9.35
C ALA A 69 -17.13 -10.89 10.53
N SER A 70 -16.01 -11.62 10.61
CA SER A 70 -15.05 -11.45 11.70
C SER A 70 -14.29 -10.11 11.60
N PHE A 71 -13.97 -9.65 10.40
CA PHE A 71 -13.42 -8.30 10.17
C PHE A 71 -14.40 -7.22 10.67
N THR A 72 -15.70 -7.37 10.36
CA THR A 72 -16.73 -6.43 10.80
C THR A 72 -16.87 -6.43 12.32
N LEU A 73 -16.84 -7.60 12.96
CA LEU A 73 -16.88 -7.71 14.43
C LEU A 73 -15.62 -7.13 15.09
N ALA A 74 -14.44 -7.38 14.51
CA ALA A 74 -13.19 -6.80 14.98
C ALA A 74 -13.17 -5.28 14.80
N SER A 75 -13.76 -4.76 13.71
CA SER A 75 -13.96 -3.32 13.51
C SER A 75 -14.82 -2.71 14.63
N LEU A 76 -15.92 -3.37 14.99
CA LEU A 76 -16.74 -2.93 16.14
C LEU A 76 -15.95 -2.97 17.45
N ALA A 77 -15.12 -4.01 17.65
CA ALA A 77 -14.27 -4.10 18.84
C ALA A 77 -13.23 -2.96 18.88
N CYS A 78 -12.60 -2.61 17.75
CA CYS A 78 -11.72 -1.44 17.65
C CYS A 78 -12.46 -0.14 17.99
N ALA A 79 -13.70 0.02 17.52
CA ALA A 79 -14.51 1.22 17.82
C ALA A 79 -14.85 1.38 19.31
N VAL A 80 -14.83 0.30 20.08
CA VAL A 80 -15.13 0.33 21.54
C VAL A 80 -13.89 0.03 22.39
N ALA A 81 -12.70 0.11 21.81
CA ALA A 81 -11.45 -0.11 22.54
C ALA A 81 -11.30 0.93 23.67
N TRP A 82 -10.91 0.46 24.86
CA TRP A 82 -10.86 1.29 26.08
C TRP A 82 -9.44 1.71 26.48
N ASN A 83 -8.42 1.11 25.86
CA ASN A 83 -7.01 1.47 26.03
C ASN A 83 -6.20 1.02 24.78
N ILE A 84 -4.93 1.39 24.73
CA ILE A 84 -4.07 1.11 23.58
C ILE A 84 -3.83 -0.40 23.40
N GLU A 85 -3.67 -1.17 24.47
CA GLU A 85 -3.43 -2.60 24.41
C GLU A 85 -4.63 -3.34 23.80
N SER A 86 -5.86 -2.99 24.20
CA SER A 86 -7.07 -3.56 23.61
C SER A 86 -7.19 -3.21 22.13
N MET A 87 -6.84 -1.98 21.75
CA MET A 87 -6.81 -1.54 20.36
C MET A 87 -5.81 -2.37 19.54
N ILE A 88 -4.58 -2.57 20.03
CA ILE A 88 -3.55 -3.37 19.35
C ILE A 88 -4.04 -4.81 19.12
N VAL A 89 -4.61 -5.45 20.13
CA VAL A 89 -5.13 -6.81 20.01
C VAL A 89 -6.28 -6.88 19.00
N PHE A 90 -7.22 -5.93 19.05
CA PHE A 90 -8.33 -5.91 18.09
C PHE A 90 -7.88 -5.62 16.68
N ARG A 91 -6.87 -4.77 16.49
CA ARG A 91 -6.24 -4.51 15.20
C ARG A 91 -5.52 -5.75 14.63
N ALA A 92 -4.79 -6.48 15.47
CA ALA A 92 -4.16 -7.73 15.04
C ALA A 92 -5.22 -8.77 14.61
N LEU A 93 -6.32 -8.91 15.36
CA LEU A 93 -7.44 -9.77 14.98
C LEU A 93 -8.10 -9.31 13.68
N GLN A 94 -8.32 -8.01 13.52
CA GLN A 94 -8.92 -7.42 12.32
C GLN A 94 -8.05 -7.66 11.08
N GLY A 95 -6.73 -7.43 11.16
CA GLY A 95 -5.78 -7.69 10.09
C GLY A 95 -5.72 -9.16 9.69
N PHE A 96 -5.60 -10.06 10.68
CA PHE A 96 -5.59 -11.50 10.42
C PHE A 96 -6.87 -11.99 9.75
N LEU A 97 -8.03 -11.62 10.29
CA LEU A 97 -9.31 -12.08 9.79
C LEU A 97 -9.68 -11.43 8.45
N GLY A 98 -9.31 -10.17 8.24
CA GLY A 98 -9.55 -9.42 6.98
C GLY A 98 -8.60 -9.79 5.84
N GLY A 99 -7.38 -10.22 6.15
CA GLY A 99 -6.31 -10.43 5.17
C GLY A 99 -6.60 -11.46 4.08
N ALA A 100 -7.58 -12.37 4.30
CA ALA A 100 -8.02 -13.29 3.27
C ALA A 100 -8.96 -12.67 2.23
N MET A 101 -9.58 -11.51 2.52
CA MET A 101 -10.62 -10.94 1.64
C MET A 101 -10.06 -10.54 0.28
N ILE A 102 -8.88 -9.91 0.24
CA ILE A 102 -8.27 -9.41 -0.99
C ILE A 102 -7.87 -10.56 -1.94
N PRO A 103 -7.02 -11.53 -1.54
CA PRO A 103 -6.60 -12.63 -2.41
C PRO A 103 -7.77 -13.48 -2.91
N THR A 104 -8.79 -13.63 -2.07
CA THR A 104 -9.98 -14.42 -2.40
C THR A 104 -10.80 -13.80 -3.53
N VAL A 105 -10.89 -12.46 -3.59
CA VAL A 105 -11.55 -11.75 -4.70
C VAL A 105 -10.79 -11.94 -6.00
N PHE A 106 -9.46 -11.84 -5.98
CA PHE A 106 -8.63 -12.10 -7.16
C PHE A 106 -8.81 -13.54 -7.65
N ALA A 107 -8.71 -14.52 -6.76
CA ALA A 107 -8.91 -15.93 -7.12
C ALA A 107 -10.30 -16.18 -7.72
N ALA A 108 -11.35 -15.68 -7.07
CA ALA A 108 -12.73 -15.83 -7.53
C ALA A 108 -12.94 -15.23 -8.93
N SER A 109 -12.31 -14.10 -9.24
CA SER A 109 -12.44 -13.44 -10.54
C SER A 109 -11.93 -14.30 -11.70
N PHE A 110 -10.84 -15.02 -11.51
CA PHE A 110 -10.25 -15.90 -12.53
C PHE A 110 -10.93 -17.26 -12.62
N ILE A 111 -11.59 -17.71 -11.54
CA ILE A 111 -12.29 -19.00 -11.52
C ILE A 111 -13.72 -18.86 -12.07
N LEU A 112 -14.44 -17.81 -11.67
CA LEU A 112 -15.86 -17.62 -12.01
C LEU A 112 -16.10 -17.08 -13.42
N PHE A 113 -15.17 -16.28 -13.95
CA PHE A 113 -15.41 -15.58 -15.20
C PHE A 113 -14.59 -16.19 -16.35
N PRO A 114 -15.24 -16.38 -17.52
CA PRO A 114 -14.55 -16.83 -18.72
C PRO A 114 -13.53 -15.78 -19.19
N PRO A 115 -12.50 -16.20 -19.98
CA PRO A 115 -11.39 -15.33 -20.41
C PRO A 115 -11.85 -13.99 -20.99
N GLU A 116 -12.95 -13.96 -21.75
CA GLU A 116 -13.48 -12.80 -22.46
C GLU A 116 -13.99 -11.71 -21.48
N ARG A 117 -14.43 -12.10 -20.28
CA ARG A 117 -14.97 -11.20 -19.24
C ARG A 117 -13.95 -10.83 -18.18
N ARG A 118 -12.83 -11.56 -18.09
CA ARG A 118 -11.79 -11.34 -17.05
C ARG A 118 -11.20 -9.95 -17.10
N ALA A 119 -10.99 -9.37 -18.29
CA ALA A 119 -10.46 -8.02 -18.43
C ALA A 119 -11.37 -6.98 -17.75
N GLY A 120 -12.70 -7.04 -17.98
CA GLY A 120 -13.65 -6.11 -17.34
C GLY A 120 -13.70 -6.26 -15.82
N ILE A 121 -13.65 -7.51 -15.32
CA ILE A 121 -13.62 -7.77 -13.87
C ILE A 121 -12.28 -7.32 -13.25
N SER A 122 -11.16 -7.55 -13.93
CA SER A 122 -9.84 -7.08 -13.49
C SER A 122 -9.77 -5.55 -13.42
N VAL A 123 -10.44 -4.83 -14.33
CA VAL A 123 -10.58 -3.37 -14.27
C VAL A 123 -11.34 -2.96 -13.01
N LEU A 124 -12.46 -3.60 -12.70
CA LEU A 124 -13.25 -3.29 -11.49
C LEU A 124 -12.45 -3.56 -10.22
N ILE A 125 -11.77 -4.71 -10.14
CA ILE A 125 -10.92 -5.07 -9.00
C ILE A 125 -9.76 -4.08 -8.87
N GLY A 126 -9.10 -3.75 -9.97
CA GLY A 126 -8.01 -2.79 -10.01
C GLY A 126 -8.44 -1.40 -9.58
N LEU A 127 -9.58 -0.94 -10.09
CA LEU A 127 -10.15 0.35 -9.70
C LEU A 127 -10.37 0.41 -8.18
N VAL A 128 -11.00 -0.60 -7.61
CA VAL A 128 -11.28 -0.67 -6.17
C VAL A 128 -9.98 -0.77 -5.35
N ALA A 129 -9.05 -1.62 -5.78
CA ALA A 129 -7.77 -1.84 -5.08
C ALA A 129 -6.90 -0.59 -5.01
N THR A 130 -7.03 0.32 -5.98
CA THR A 130 -6.21 1.53 -6.07
C THR A 130 -6.96 2.81 -5.66
N MET A 131 -8.30 2.84 -5.75
CA MET A 131 -9.11 3.95 -5.23
C MET A 131 -9.19 3.96 -3.70
N ALA A 132 -9.28 2.79 -3.06
CA ALA A 132 -9.39 2.71 -1.62
C ALA A 132 -8.22 3.41 -0.89
N PRO A 133 -6.94 3.17 -1.24
CA PRO A 133 -5.83 3.92 -0.66
C PRO A 133 -5.88 5.43 -0.95
N THR A 134 -6.35 5.82 -2.13
CA THR A 134 -6.41 7.23 -2.55
C THR A 134 -7.47 8.02 -1.77
N ILE A 135 -8.62 7.41 -1.50
CA ILE A 135 -9.76 8.04 -0.81
C ILE A 135 -9.59 7.96 0.72
N GLY A 136 -8.87 6.94 1.21
CA GLY A 136 -8.74 6.65 2.64
C GLY A 136 -8.34 7.84 3.50
N PRO A 137 -7.23 8.54 3.20
CA PRO A 137 -6.80 9.68 4.00
C PRO A 137 -7.84 10.82 4.06
N THR A 138 -8.49 11.12 2.94
CA THR A 138 -9.53 12.15 2.88
C THR A 138 -10.74 11.79 3.73
N LEU A 139 -11.20 10.55 3.58
CA LEU A 139 -12.36 10.05 4.31
C LEU A 139 -12.06 9.96 5.82
N GLY A 140 -10.85 9.51 6.18
CA GLY A 140 -10.39 9.42 7.56
C GLY A 140 -10.36 10.79 8.24
N GLY A 141 -9.71 11.76 7.60
CA GLY A 141 -9.66 13.13 8.11
C GLY A 141 -11.05 13.77 8.24
N TYR A 142 -11.95 13.54 7.28
CA TYR A 142 -13.33 14.03 7.37
C TYR A 142 -14.10 13.39 8.54
N LEU A 143 -14.04 12.07 8.68
CA LEU A 143 -14.78 11.36 9.74
C LEU A 143 -14.29 11.74 11.13
N THR A 144 -13.00 11.91 11.33
CA THR A 144 -12.45 12.30 12.63
C THR A 144 -12.78 13.74 12.99
N GLN A 145 -12.79 14.65 12.03
CA GLN A 145 -13.16 16.05 12.27
C GLN A 145 -14.65 16.25 12.45
N ALA A 146 -15.49 15.56 11.65
CA ALA A 146 -16.95 15.72 11.71
C ALA A 146 -17.61 14.98 12.88
N PHE A 147 -17.02 13.87 13.32
CA PHE A 147 -17.56 13.01 14.35
C PHE A 147 -16.52 12.67 15.42
N SER A 148 -15.80 11.55 15.24
CA SER A 148 -14.72 11.11 16.13
C SER A 148 -13.94 9.96 15.47
N TRP A 149 -12.76 9.62 16.02
CA TRP A 149 -11.94 8.51 15.53
C TRP A 149 -12.68 7.13 15.55
N HIS A 150 -13.66 6.94 16.41
CA HIS A 150 -14.46 5.70 16.48
C HIS A 150 -15.17 5.40 15.15
N TRP A 151 -15.56 6.43 14.40
CA TRP A 151 -16.23 6.30 13.12
C TRP A 151 -15.36 5.73 12.01
N LEU A 152 -14.03 5.78 12.16
CA LEU A 152 -13.10 5.11 11.25
C LEU A 152 -13.34 3.60 11.18
N PHE A 153 -13.79 3.03 12.30
CA PHE A 153 -14.11 1.61 12.43
C PHE A 153 -15.60 1.34 12.21
N LEU A 154 -16.46 2.19 12.72
CA LEU A 154 -17.92 2.01 12.59
C LEU A 154 -18.41 2.05 11.15
N ILE A 155 -17.72 2.76 10.25
CA ILE A 155 -18.05 2.82 8.83
C ILE A 155 -18.07 1.43 8.16
N ASN A 156 -17.32 0.48 8.69
CA ASN A 156 -17.24 -0.89 8.19
C ASN A 156 -18.48 -1.76 8.54
N LEU A 157 -19.30 -1.36 9.51
CA LEU A 157 -20.38 -2.21 10.02
C LEU A 157 -21.47 -2.47 8.99
N VAL A 158 -22.02 -1.42 8.41
CA VAL A 158 -23.13 -1.53 7.45
C VAL A 158 -22.69 -2.28 6.19
N PRO A 159 -21.61 -1.85 5.49
CA PRO A 159 -21.15 -2.60 4.32
C PRO A 159 -20.71 -4.03 4.67
N GLY A 160 -20.11 -4.25 5.86
CA GLY A 160 -19.67 -5.57 6.31
C GLY A 160 -20.82 -6.56 6.46
N VAL A 161 -21.93 -6.16 7.07
CA VAL A 161 -23.14 -6.99 7.17
C VAL A 161 -23.73 -7.27 5.78
N LEU A 162 -23.84 -6.25 4.93
CA LEU A 162 -24.36 -6.41 3.56
C LEU A 162 -23.49 -7.35 2.73
N VAL A 163 -22.17 -7.22 2.81
CA VAL A 163 -21.21 -8.06 2.08
C VAL A 163 -21.26 -9.49 2.58
N THR A 164 -21.25 -9.70 3.89
CA THR A 164 -21.30 -11.03 4.51
C THR A 164 -22.57 -11.76 4.09
N THR A 165 -23.71 -11.12 4.24
CA THR A 165 -25.03 -11.66 3.88
C THR A 165 -25.13 -11.89 2.38
N GLY A 166 -24.74 -10.92 1.56
CA GLY A 166 -24.78 -11.04 0.11
C GLY A 166 -23.91 -12.17 -0.43
N VAL A 167 -22.69 -12.33 0.10
CA VAL A 167 -21.80 -13.42 -0.33
C VAL A 167 -22.33 -14.79 0.12
N TRP A 168 -22.89 -14.88 1.33
CA TRP A 168 -23.50 -16.12 1.82
C TRP A 168 -24.59 -16.66 0.91
N PHE A 169 -25.48 -15.80 0.44
CA PHE A 169 -26.61 -16.21 -0.39
C PHE A 169 -26.29 -16.31 -1.89
N LEU A 170 -25.45 -15.42 -2.42
CA LEU A 170 -25.25 -15.27 -3.86
C LEU A 170 -24.05 -16.04 -4.42
N VAL A 171 -23.03 -16.38 -3.58
CA VAL A 171 -21.79 -16.98 -4.07
C VAL A 171 -21.78 -18.48 -3.76
N LYS A 172 -21.88 -19.32 -4.81
CA LYS A 172 -21.85 -20.80 -4.67
C LYS A 172 -21.15 -21.40 -5.88
N PHE A 173 -19.85 -21.62 -5.82
CA PHE A 173 -19.13 -22.18 -6.97
C PHE A 173 -18.09 -23.27 -6.61
N ASP A 174 -17.71 -23.39 -5.36
CA ASP A 174 -16.74 -24.39 -4.90
C ASP A 174 -17.21 -25.08 -3.61
N LYS A 175 -16.63 -26.25 -3.34
CA LYS A 175 -16.97 -27.07 -2.17
C LYS A 175 -15.76 -27.16 -1.23
N PRO A 176 -15.97 -27.24 0.09
CA PRO A 176 -14.90 -27.49 1.05
C PRO A 176 -14.26 -28.86 0.82
N ASN A 177 -12.96 -28.94 1.09
CA ASN A 177 -12.19 -30.18 1.06
C ASN A 177 -11.45 -30.35 2.39
N LEU A 178 -12.14 -30.93 3.37
CA LEU A 178 -11.61 -31.12 4.73
C LEU A 178 -10.50 -32.17 4.79
N GLU A 179 -10.32 -33.01 3.75
CA GLU A 179 -9.24 -33.99 3.70
C GLU A 179 -7.86 -33.33 3.71
N LEU A 180 -7.77 -32.07 3.27
CA LEU A 180 -6.53 -31.31 3.33
C LEU A 180 -6.01 -31.07 4.75
N LEU A 181 -6.84 -31.23 5.77
CA LEU A 181 -6.40 -31.20 7.18
C LEU A 181 -5.53 -32.41 7.56
N LYS A 182 -5.70 -33.55 6.87
CA LYS A 182 -4.92 -34.76 7.11
C LYS A 182 -3.49 -34.62 6.55
N GLY A 183 -2.67 -33.80 7.10
CA GLY A 183 -1.31 -33.52 6.61
C GLY A 183 -1.03 -32.04 6.53
N PHE A 184 -1.76 -31.28 7.31
CA PHE A 184 -1.54 -29.84 7.43
C PHE A 184 -0.15 -29.53 7.97
N ASP A 185 0.56 -28.64 7.30
CA ASP A 185 1.94 -28.28 7.63
C ASP A 185 2.00 -27.20 8.71
N PHE A 186 1.76 -27.58 9.98
CA PHE A 186 1.85 -26.64 11.11
C PHE A 186 3.24 -26.01 11.26
N ALA A 187 4.30 -26.78 10.97
CA ALA A 187 5.66 -26.24 11.03
C ALA A 187 5.91 -25.21 9.93
N GLY A 188 5.43 -25.47 8.70
CA GLY A 188 5.49 -24.50 7.62
C GLY A 188 4.69 -23.22 7.94
N LEU A 189 3.52 -23.35 8.58
CA LEU A 189 2.73 -22.20 9.03
C LEU A 189 3.49 -21.37 10.08
N ALA A 190 4.05 -22.00 11.09
CA ALA A 190 4.78 -21.30 12.15
C ALA A 190 6.01 -20.58 11.60
N LEU A 191 6.79 -21.25 10.74
CA LEU A 191 7.95 -20.64 10.08
C LEU A 191 7.57 -19.50 9.16
N MET A 192 6.47 -19.64 8.41
CA MET A 192 5.95 -18.56 7.55
C MET A 192 5.49 -17.36 8.38
N ALA A 193 4.77 -17.59 9.47
CA ALA A 193 4.29 -16.52 10.34
C ALA A 193 5.44 -15.76 11.01
N LEU A 194 6.44 -16.49 11.51
CA LEU A 194 7.64 -15.89 12.08
C LEU A 194 8.45 -15.11 11.02
N PHE A 195 8.62 -15.68 9.83
CA PHE A 195 9.35 -15.03 8.74
C PHE A 195 8.67 -13.75 8.30
N LEU A 196 7.40 -13.84 7.87
CA LEU A 196 6.68 -12.68 7.33
C LEU A 196 6.37 -11.64 8.41
N GLY A 197 5.99 -12.07 9.62
CA GLY A 197 5.71 -11.17 10.72
C GLY A 197 6.95 -10.42 11.20
N SER A 198 8.11 -11.11 11.31
CA SER A 198 9.37 -10.44 11.64
C SER A 198 9.82 -9.48 10.54
N LEU A 199 9.65 -9.86 9.27
CA LEU A 199 10.02 -9.03 8.13
C LEU A 199 9.17 -7.77 8.08
N GLU A 200 7.87 -7.89 8.29
CA GLU A 200 6.95 -6.75 8.35
C GLU A 200 7.28 -5.81 9.49
N TYR A 201 7.56 -6.37 10.69
CA TYR A 201 7.99 -5.58 11.84
C TYR A 201 9.27 -4.79 11.56
N VAL A 202 10.28 -5.44 10.97
CA VAL A 202 11.55 -4.79 10.63
C VAL A 202 11.35 -3.68 9.59
N PHE A 203 10.46 -3.84 8.62
CA PHE A 203 10.19 -2.79 7.64
C PHE A 203 9.37 -1.64 8.22
N GLU A 204 8.38 -1.92 9.06
CA GLU A 204 7.49 -0.90 9.61
C GLU A 204 8.20 -0.04 10.67
N GLU A 205 8.93 -0.67 11.60
CA GLU A 205 9.57 0.02 12.72
C GLU A 205 11.06 0.35 12.49
N GLY A 206 11.73 -0.33 11.56
CA GLY A 206 13.17 -0.16 11.30
C GLY A 206 13.62 1.28 11.06
N PRO A 207 12.95 2.06 10.17
CA PRO A 207 13.35 3.44 9.92
C PRO A 207 13.23 4.35 11.15
N ARG A 208 12.32 4.04 12.06
CA ARG A 208 12.07 4.81 13.28
C ARG A 208 13.15 4.59 14.35
N TRP A 209 13.69 3.39 14.42
CA TRP A 209 14.63 2.95 15.45
C TRP A 209 16.05 2.77 14.91
N ASP A 210 16.43 3.50 13.87
CA ASP A 210 17.76 3.46 13.24
C ASP A 210 18.19 2.05 12.83
N TRP A 211 17.22 1.22 12.38
CA TRP A 211 17.45 -0.11 11.86
C TRP A 211 18.16 -1.04 12.86
N PHE A 212 19.30 -1.60 12.46
CA PHE A 212 20.01 -2.62 13.24
C PHE A 212 20.79 -2.07 14.45
N GLU A 213 20.73 -0.76 14.70
CA GLU A 213 21.26 -0.17 15.94
C GLU A 213 20.33 -0.47 17.12
N ASP A 214 19.02 -0.64 16.87
CA ASP A 214 18.08 -1.11 17.87
C ASP A 214 18.14 -2.63 18.05
N GLN A 215 18.23 -3.08 19.31
CA GLN A 215 18.33 -4.49 19.68
C GLN A 215 17.09 -5.30 19.28
N SER A 216 15.90 -4.71 19.31
CA SER A 216 14.65 -5.39 18.95
C SER A 216 14.59 -5.62 17.45
N ILE A 217 14.90 -4.58 16.64
CA ILE A 217 14.93 -4.68 15.17
C ILE A 217 15.97 -5.73 14.74
N PHE A 218 17.17 -5.69 15.31
CA PHE A 218 18.22 -6.68 15.03
C PHE A 218 17.76 -8.11 15.39
N THR A 219 17.15 -8.29 16.56
CA THR A 219 16.66 -9.60 17.01
C THR A 219 15.59 -10.15 16.07
N PHE A 220 14.58 -9.33 15.69
CA PHE A 220 13.55 -9.77 14.75
C PHE A 220 14.09 -9.98 13.33
N ALA A 221 15.11 -9.24 12.90
CA ALA A 221 15.79 -9.49 11.63
C ALA A 221 16.48 -10.86 11.61
N VAL A 222 17.15 -11.23 12.71
CA VAL A 222 17.76 -12.56 12.87
C VAL A 222 16.70 -13.66 12.91
N ILE A 223 15.66 -13.49 13.73
CA ILE A 223 14.54 -14.45 13.81
C ILE A 223 13.88 -14.62 12.43
N GLY A 224 13.58 -13.52 11.74
CA GLY A 224 12.99 -13.53 10.41
C GLY A 224 13.87 -14.23 9.39
N THR A 225 15.18 -13.97 9.41
CA THR A 225 16.12 -14.63 8.50
C THR A 225 16.18 -16.15 8.74
N LEU A 226 16.32 -16.59 9.99
CA LEU A 226 16.37 -18.00 10.34
C LEU A 226 15.04 -18.70 10.03
N ALA A 227 13.91 -18.06 10.38
CA ALA A 227 12.58 -18.58 10.07
C ALA A 227 12.34 -18.64 8.56
N GLY A 228 12.81 -17.66 7.80
CA GLY A 228 12.74 -17.65 6.34
C GLY A 228 13.52 -18.77 5.70
N LEU A 229 14.77 -18.98 6.12
CA LEU A 229 15.59 -20.12 5.66
C LEU A 229 14.88 -21.44 5.97
N GLY A 230 14.36 -21.60 7.19
CA GLY A 230 13.59 -22.77 7.61
C GLY A 230 12.30 -22.95 6.79
N PHE A 231 11.56 -21.87 6.53
CA PHE A 231 10.37 -21.88 5.71
C PHE A 231 10.64 -22.32 4.27
N PHE A 232 11.65 -21.73 3.60
CA PHE A 232 12.00 -22.13 2.23
C PHE A 232 12.50 -23.58 2.17
N ALA A 233 13.35 -24.01 3.10
CA ALA A 233 13.79 -25.40 3.19
C ALA A 233 12.58 -26.35 3.37
N ARG A 234 11.62 -25.97 4.24
CA ARG A 234 10.41 -26.75 4.49
C ARG A 234 9.50 -26.84 3.28
N VAL A 235 9.21 -25.72 2.61
CA VAL A 235 8.35 -25.65 1.43
C VAL A 235 8.92 -26.46 0.25
N LEU A 236 10.24 -26.47 0.08
CA LEU A 236 10.91 -27.23 -0.97
C LEU A 236 10.93 -28.73 -0.70
N SER A 237 10.91 -29.15 0.59
CA SER A 237 11.00 -30.56 1.00
C SER A 237 9.64 -31.17 1.35
N ALA A 238 8.66 -30.37 1.74
CA ALA A 238 7.35 -30.86 2.16
C ALA A 238 6.54 -31.44 0.99
N ARG A 239 5.85 -32.56 1.24
CA ARG A 239 4.98 -33.20 0.25
C ARG A 239 3.71 -32.38 -0.03
N ASN A 240 3.17 -31.73 0.99
CA ASN A 240 2.00 -30.84 0.92
C ASN A 240 2.33 -29.52 1.63
N PRO A 241 3.10 -28.61 1.01
CA PRO A 241 3.44 -27.35 1.64
C PRO A 241 2.22 -26.46 1.80
N ILE A 242 2.22 -25.60 2.84
CA ILE A 242 1.12 -24.66 3.10
C ILE A 242 0.97 -23.62 1.97
N VAL A 243 2.11 -23.24 1.38
CA VAL A 243 2.21 -22.35 0.22
C VAL A 243 2.97 -23.08 -0.89
N ASP A 244 2.38 -23.18 -2.06
CA ASP A 244 3.03 -23.83 -3.20
C ASP A 244 3.82 -22.79 -4.03
N LEU A 245 5.14 -22.74 -3.81
CA LEU A 245 6.06 -21.87 -4.54
C LEU A 245 6.31 -22.33 -5.98
N ARG A 246 5.83 -23.51 -6.39
CA ARG A 246 5.97 -23.99 -7.78
C ARG A 246 5.24 -23.09 -8.79
N ALA A 247 4.34 -22.24 -8.33
CA ALA A 247 3.73 -21.20 -9.17
C ALA A 247 4.79 -20.28 -9.77
N PHE A 248 5.89 -19.99 -9.07
CA PHE A 248 7.01 -19.17 -9.56
C PHE A 248 7.82 -19.84 -10.71
N ALA A 249 7.59 -21.12 -10.99
CA ALA A 249 8.15 -21.74 -12.18
C ALA A 249 7.52 -21.21 -13.50
N ASP A 250 6.30 -20.67 -13.42
CA ASP A 250 5.73 -19.91 -14.54
C ASP A 250 6.39 -18.53 -14.64
N ARG A 251 7.00 -18.27 -15.79
CA ARG A 251 7.78 -17.05 -16.02
C ARG A 251 6.93 -15.79 -15.94
N ASN A 252 5.71 -15.82 -16.49
CA ASN A 252 4.82 -14.66 -16.46
C ASN A 252 4.30 -14.40 -15.04
N PHE A 253 4.04 -15.44 -14.27
CA PHE A 253 3.66 -15.31 -12.86
C PHE A 253 4.80 -14.69 -12.03
N SER A 254 6.03 -15.20 -12.16
CA SER A 254 7.21 -14.64 -11.47
C SER A 254 7.42 -13.16 -11.78
N LEU A 255 7.41 -12.80 -13.07
CA LEU A 255 7.56 -11.41 -13.49
C LEU A 255 6.37 -10.56 -13.05
N GLY A 256 5.15 -11.11 -13.12
CA GLY A 256 3.95 -10.45 -12.61
C GLY A 256 4.02 -10.15 -11.11
N CYS A 257 4.59 -11.05 -10.31
CA CYS A 257 4.87 -10.81 -8.89
C CYS A 257 5.90 -9.70 -8.68
N MET A 258 6.96 -9.65 -9.50
CA MET A 258 7.95 -8.54 -9.45
C MET A 258 7.31 -7.20 -9.80
N PHE A 259 6.49 -7.14 -10.85
CA PHE A 259 5.74 -5.92 -11.18
C PHE A 259 4.72 -5.57 -10.10
N SER A 260 4.08 -6.56 -9.47
CA SER A 260 3.17 -6.35 -8.34
C SER A 260 3.88 -5.70 -7.14
N LEU A 261 5.13 -6.11 -6.87
CA LEU A 261 5.98 -5.48 -5.86
C LEU A 261 6.29 -4.03 -6.23
N ILE A 262 6.72 -3.75 -7.48
CA ILE A 262 7.00 -2.39 -7.95
C ILE A 262 5.76 -1.50 -7.84
N ILE A 263 4.58 -2.00 -8.23
CA ILE A 263 3.32 -1.27 -8.05
C ILE A 263 3.02 -1.04 -6.57
N GLY A 264 3.30 -2.01 -5.71
CA GLY A 264 3.16 -1.85 -4.25
C GLY A 264 3.95 -0.65 -3.74
N VAL A 265 5.24 -0.55 -4.08
CA VAL A 265 6.08 0.61 -3.75
C VAL A 265 5.47 1.91 -4.24
N GLY A 266 5.06 1.97 -5.51
CA GLY A 266 4.52 3.20 -6.11
C GLY A 266 3.15 3.60 -5.56
N LEU A 267 2.25 2.64 -5.37
CA LEU A 267 0.90 2.91 -4.89
C LEU A 267 0.92 3.43 -3.46
N TYR A 268 1.52 2.66 -2.54
CA TYR A 268 1.56 3.03 -1.12
C TYR A 268 2.49 4.21 -0.88
N GLY A 269 3.66 4.25 -1.54
CA GLY A 269 4.60 5.37 -1.42
C GLY A 269 4.02 6.70 -1.87
N ALA A 270 3.35 6.75 -3.01
CA ALA A 270 2.78 8.01 -3.50
C ALA A 270 1.57 8.48 -2.68
N VAL A 271 0.74 7.55 -2.16
CA VAL A 271 -0.37 7.88 -1.26
C VAL A 271 0.15 8.37 0.10
N TYR A 272 1.34 7.98 0.51
CA TYR A 272 2.00 8.43 1.74
C TYR A 272 2.73 9.77 1.58
N ILE A 273 3.60 9.90 0.56
CA ILE A 273 4.50 11.06 0.42
C ILE A 273 3.73 12.35 0.12
N VAL A 274 2.75 12.31 -0.79
CA VAL A 274 2.06 13.54 -1.24
C VAL A 274 1.27 14.20 -0.11
N PRO A 275 0.43 13.51 0.66
CA PRO A 275 -0.23 14.09 1.83
C PRO A 275 0.77 14.61 2.87
N LEU A 276 1.86 13.87 3.09
CA LEU A 276 2.88 14.25 4.07
C LEU A 276 3.58 15.57 3.68
N PHE A 277 3.91 15.74 2.39
CA PHE A 277 4.41 17.02 1.86
C PHE A 277 3.41 18.15 2.08
N LEU A 278 2.15 17.94 1.72
CA LEU A 278 1.10 18.95 1.85
C LEU A 278 0.84 19.35 3.32
N ALA A 279 0.90 18.38 4.23
CA ALA A 279 0.75 18.65 5.66
C ALA A 279 1.98 19.36 6.24
N ARG A 280 3.19 18.83 6.04
CA ARG A 280 4.41 19.32 6.70
C ARG A 280 4.97 20.60 6.08
N VAL A 281 4.98 20.72 4.74
CA VAL A 281 5.58 21.85 4.03
C VAL A 281 4.55 22.95 3.78
N ARG A 282 3.33 22.58 3.39
CA ARG A 282 2.27 23.54 3.06
C ARG A 282 1.36 23.89 4.24
N GLY A 283 1.32 23.04 5.29
CA GLY A 283 0.44 23.22 6.43
C GLY A 283 -1.05 23.10 6.10
N LEU A 284 -1.38 22.32 5.04
CA LEU A 284 -2.77 22.11 4.62
C LEU A 284 -3.49 21.16 5.58
N ASN A 285 -4.77 21.40 5.79
CA ASN A 285 -5.63 20.51 6.55
C ASN A 285 -6.05 19.26 5.75
N SER A 286 -6.59 18.25 6.42
CA SER A 286 -6.96 16.97 5.81
C SER A 286 -7.96 17.11 4.65
N LEU A 287 -8.87 18.09 4.69
CA LEU A 287 -9.84 18.33 3.63
C LEU A 287 -9.15 18.85 2.36
N GLN A 288 -8.29 19.86 2.49
CA GLN A 288 -7.52 20.43 1.37
C GLN A 288 -6.58 19.39 0.75
N ILE A 289 -5.93 18.56 1.58
CA ILE A 289 -5.11 17.44 1.11
C ILE A 289 -5.98 16.46 0.31
N GLY A 290 -7.18 16.18 0.82
CA GLY A 290 -8.13 15.29 0.16
C GLY A 290 -8.57 15.79 -1.21
N GLU A 291 -8.83 17.09 -1.37
CA GLU A 291 -9.18 17.70 -2.65
C GLU A 291 -8.07 17.52 -3.69
N ILE A 292 -6.81 17.68 -3.28
CA ILE A 292 -5.65 17.48 -4.16
C ILE A 292 -5.50 16.00 -4.52
N MET A 293 -5.63 15.10 -3.55
CA MET A 293 -5.52 13.65 -3.78
C MET A 293 -6.66 13.11 -4.65
N PHE A 294 -7.84 13.73 -4.58
CA PHE A 294 -9.01 13.33 -5.36
C PHE A 294 -8.77 13.37 -6.88
N VAL A 295 -7.89 14.25 -7.36
CA VAL A 295 -7.49 14.32 -8.78
C VAL A 295 -7.00 12.94 -9.28
N THR A 296 -6.13 12.26 -8.51
CA THR A 296 -5.67 10.91 -8.87
C THR A 296 -6.83 9.93 -9.01
N GLY A 297 -7.77 9.94 -8.07
CA GLY A 297 -8.95 9.07 -8.08
C GLY A 297 -9.86 9.30 -9.29
N VAL A 298 -10.12 10.56 -9.64
CA VAL A 298 -10.93 10.92 -10.83
C VAL A 298 -10.31 10.41 -12.11
N PHE A 299 -9.01 10.68 -12.34
CA PHE A 299 -8.33 10.24 -13.56
C PHE A 299 -8.17 8.72 -13.61
N GLN A 300 -8.04 8.07 -12.48
CA GLN A 300 -8.05 6.61 -12.37
C GLN A 300 -9.42 6.03 -12.74
N PHE A 301 -10.51 6.63 -12.27
CA PHE A 301 -11.87 6.23 -12.64
C PHE A 301 -12.11 6.39 -14.14
N ILE A 302 -11.67 7.52 -14.73
CA ILE A 302 -11.77 7.78 -16.18
C ILE A 302 -10.93 6.77 -16.97
N SER A 303 -9.74 6.42 -16.49
CA SER A 303 -8.84 5.49 -17.18
C SER A 303 -9.30 4.03 -17.12
N ALA A 304 -10.15 3.65 -16.17
CA ALA A 304 -10.59 2.28 -15.99
C ALA A 304 -11.30 1.70 -17.23
N PRO A 305 -12.37 2.32 -17.78
CA PRO A 305 -12.99 1.85 -19.02
C PRO A 305 -12.04 1.93 -20.22
N LEU A 306 -11.18 2.95 -20.29
CA LEU A 306 -10.18 3.11 -21.33
C LEU A 306 -9.18 1.94 -21.33
N ALA A 307 -8.67 1.58 -20.17
CA ALA A 307 -7.77 0.42 -19.99
C ALA A 307 -8.45 -0.88 -20.42
N GLY A 308 -9.74 -1.07 -20.06
CA GLY A 308 -10.54 -2.22 -20.48
C GLY A 308 -10.74 -2.29 -22.00
N MET A 309 -10.89 -1.16 -22.69
CA MET A 309 -10.99 -1.10 -24.16
C MET A 309 -9.62 -1.34 -24.82
N LEU A 310 -8.57 -0.71 -24.30
CA LEU A 310 -7.20 -0.86 -24.81
C LEU A 310 -6.70 -2.29 -24.68
N SER A 311 -7.02 -2.99 -23.61
CA SER A 311 -6.60 -4.38 -23.39
C SER A 311 -7.12 -5.38 -24.43
N LYS A 312 -8.19 -5.01 -25.17
CA LYS A 312 -8.73 -5.80 -26.28
C LYS A 312 -8.05 -5.50 -27.62
N LYS A 313 -7.36 -4.36 -27.73
CA LYS A 313 -6.76 -3.89 -29.00
C LYS A 313 -5.24 -3.87 -28.97
N LEU A 314 -4.63 -3.68 -27.81
CA LEU A 314 -3.19 -3.60 -27.63
C LEU A 314 -2.65 -4.87 -26.95
N ASP A 315 -1.38 -5.19 -27.25
CA ASP A 315 -0.65 -6.19 -26.47
C ASP A 315 -0.53 -5.71 -25.00
N LEU A 316 -0.86 -6.60 -24.08
CA LEU A 316 -0.82 -6.31 -22.64
C LEU A 316 0.57 -5.87 -22.16
N ARG A 317 1.62 -6.34 -22.81
CA ARG A 317 3.01 -5.94 -22.54
C ARG A 317 3.23 -4.48 -22.90
N LEU A 318 2.80 -4.07 -24.11
CA LEU A 318 2.90 -2.67 -24.53
C LEU A 318 2.10 -1.75 -23.60
N MET A 319 0.90 -2.18 -23.23
CA MET A 319 0.05 -1.44 -22.30
C MET A 319 0.73 -1.27 -20.93
N LEU A 320 1.38 -2.33 -20.43
CA LEU A 320 2.17 -2.29 -19.19
C LEU A 320 3.35 -1.32 -19.31
N GLY A 321 4.09 -1.35 -20.44
CA GLY A 321 5.19 -0.42 -20.69
C GLY A 321 4.75 1.04 -20.71
N ILE A 322 3.65 1.34 -21.39
CA ILE A 322 3.04 2.69 -21.36
C ILE A 322 2.67 3.08 -19.92
N GLY A 323 2.08 2.17 -19.16
CA GLY A 323 1.73 2.40 -17.76
C GLY A 323 2.95 2.71 -16.88
N LEU A 324 4.06 1.95 -17.04
CA LEU A 324 5.30 2.18 -16.28
C LEU A 324 5.91 3.55 -16.60
N VAL A 325 5.99 3.90 -17.90
CA VAL A 325 6.49 5.22 -18.32
C VAL A 325 5.58 6.34 -17.80
N ALA A 326 4.28 6.20 -17.95
CA ALA A 326 3.33 7.23 -17.53
C ALA A 326 3.35 7.44 -16.01
N PHE A 327 3.35 6.35 -15.21
CA PHE A 327 3.46 6.46 -13.75
C PHE A 327 4.79 7.08 -13.35
N GLY A 328 5.90 6.57 -13.89
CA GLY A 328 7.23 7.11 -13.65
C GLY A 328 7.32 8.60 -13.99
N THR A 329 6.73 9.02 -15.13
CA THR A 329 6.71 10.44 -15.53
C THR A 329 5.84 11.29 -14.59
N GLY A 330 4.66 10.80 -14.18
CA GLY A 330 3.81 11.50 -13.22
C GLY A 330 4.52 11.75 -11.89
N VAL A 331 5.28 10.75 -11.41
CA VAL A 331 6.10 10.88 -10.19
C VAL A 331 7.35 11.74 -10.45
N TYR A 332 8.01 11.61 -11.61
CA TYR A 332 9.18 12.40 -11.98
C TYR A 332 8.87 13.90 -12.04
N LEU A 333 7.72 14.29 -12.56
CA LEU A 333 7.30 15.70 -12.56
C LEU A 333 7.23 16.29 -11.14
N MET A 334 6.98 15.46 -10.11
CA MET A 334 6.98 15.90 -8.72
C MET A 334 8.40 16.12 -8.15
N THR A 335 9.47 15.76 -8.86
CA THR A 335 10.84 16.06 -8.42
C THR A 335 11.16 17.57 -8.47
N TRP A 336 10.40 18.36 -9.21
CA TRP A 336 10.53 19.82 -9.26
C TRP A 336 9.67 20.54 -8.23
N ILE A 337 9.19 19.82 -7.22
CA ILE A 337 8.34 20.36 -6.17
C ILE A 337 9.02 21.51 -5.43
N THR A 338 8.27 22.57 -5.14
CA THR A 338 8.72 23.73 -4.36
C THR A 338 7.84 23.93 -3.14
N ALA A 339 8.27 24.76 -2.21
CA ALA A 339 7.50 25.07 -0.99
C ALA A 339 6.11 25.69 -1.27
N ASP A 340 5.87 26.19 -2.49
CA ASP A 340 4.65 26.90 -2.88
C ASP A 340 3.66 26.03 -3.68
N TRP A 341 4.07 24.82 -4.09
CA TRP A 341 3.22 23.93 -4.85
C TRP A 341 1.92 23.61 -4.09
N SER A 342 0.83 23.70 -4.83
CA SER A 342 -0.52 23.48 -4.32
C SER A 342 -1.34 22.66 -5.34
N PHE A 343 -2.65 22.90 -5.42
CA PHE A 343 -3.57 22.13 -6.26
C PHE A 343 -3.19 22.12 -7.74
N TRP A 344 -2.90 23.30 -8.34
CA TRP A 344 -2.72 23.39 -9.79
C TRP A 344 -1.38 22.85 -10.28
N GLU A 345 -0.31 23.02 -9.50
CA GLU A 345 1.00 22.45 -9.82
C GLU A 345 1.00 20.94 -9.70
N LEU A 346 0.27 20.39 -8.72
CA LEU A 346 0.12 18.95 -8.51
C LEU A 346 -0.92 18.31 -9.42
N PHE A 347 -1.80 19.08 -10.07
CA PHE A 347 -2.90 18.57 -10.88
C PHE A 347 -2.43 17.61 -11.98
N TRP A 348 -1.53 18.06 -12.85
CA TRP A 348 -1.05 17.23 -13.96
C TRP A 348 -0.24 15.99 -13.52
N PRO A 349 0.74 16.09 -12.60
CA PRO A 349 1.41 14.93 -12.04
C PRO A 349 0.45 13.89 -11.46
N GLN A 350 -0.55 14.33 -10.70
CA GLN A 350 -1.58 13.46 -10.12
C GLN A 350 -2.50 12.85 -11.19
N ALA A 351 -2.89 13.61 -12.20
CA ALA A 351 -3.72 13.13 -13.31
C ALA A 351 -3.01 12.04 -14.12
N ILE A 352 -1.75 12.26 -14.50
CA ILE A 352 -0.93 11.29 -15.24
C ILE A 352 -0.76 10.02 -14.42
N ARG A 353 -0.46 10.14 -13.12
CA ARG A 353 -0.32 9.02 -12.20
C ARG A 353 -1.63 8.23 -12.08
N GLY A 354 -2.77 8.92 -11.91
CA GLY A 354 -4.09 8.30 -11.83
C GLY A 354 -4.44 7.51 -13.09
N MET A 355 -4.21 8.10 -14.28
CA MET A 355 -4.44 7.42 -15.55
C MET A 355 -3.56 6.17 -15.73
N SER A 356 -2.32 6.23 -15.29
CA SER A 356 -1.35 5.14 -15.46
C SER A 356 -1.67 3.92 -14.61
N LEU A 357 -2.28 4.07 -13.44
CA LEU A 357 -2.56 2.97 -12.51
C LEU A 357 -3.38 1.85 -13.16
N MET A 358 -4.40 2.17 -13.96
CA MET A 358 -5.20 1.14 -14.64
C MET A 358 -4.46 0.50 -15.79
N LEU A 359 -3.56 1.25 -16.47
CA LEU A 359 -2.68 0.72 -17.50
C LEU A 359 -1.61 -0.21 -16.95
N LEU A 360 -1.31 -0.13 -15.65
CA LEU A 360 -0.42 -1.04 -14.94
C LEU A 360 -1.17 -2.24 -14.39
N PHE A 361 -2.22 -1.99 -13.61
CA PHE A 361 -2.86 -3.01 -12.79
C PHE A 361 -3.53 -4.10 -13.61
N LEU A 362 -4.24 -3.73 -14.67
CA LEU A 362 -4.97 -4.68 -15.52
C LEU A 362 -4.02 -5.65 -16.25
N PRO A 363 -2.99 -5.20 -17.00
CA PRO A 363 -2.10 -6.13 -17.69
C PRO A 363 -1.28 -7.00 -16.73
N ILE A 364 -0.78 -6.45 -15.62
CA ILE A 364 0.00 -7.26 -14.66
C ILE A 364 -0.86 -8.36 -14.08
N ASN A 365 -2.07 -8.04 -13.62
CA ASN A 365 -2.98 -9.02 -13.05
C ASN A 365 -3.32 -10.13 -14.07
N THR A 366 -3.59 -9.73 -15.33
CA THR A 366 -3.93 -10.68 -16.39
C THR A 366 -2.73 -11.53 -16.82
N LEU A 367 -1.53 -10.95 -16.90
CA LEU A 367 -0.30 -11.68 -17.26
C LEU A 367 0.14 -12.62 -16.13
N ALA A 368 0.01 -12.20 -14.87
CA ALA A 368 0.42 -13.01 -13.72
C ALA A 368 -0.53 -14.20 -13.48
N LEU A 369 -1.83 -13.96 -13.39
CA LEU A 369 -2.78 -15.00 -12.99
C LEU A 369 -3.46 -15.69 -14.17
N GLY A 370 -3.51 -15.05 -15.33
CA GLY A 370 -4.23 -15.56 -16.50
C GLY A 370 -3.53 -16.72 -17.23
N THR A 371 -2.24 -16.93 -17.00
CA THR A 371 -1.45 -18.04 -17.59
C THR A 371 -1.48 -19.32 -16.76
N LEU A 372 -1.96 -19.23 -15.51
CA LEU A 372 -1.96 -20.36 -14.59
C LEU A 372 -3.20 -21.24 -14.73
N PRO A 373 -3.08 -22.55 -14.49
CA PRO A 373 -4.21 -23.45 -14.46
C PRO A 373 -5.11 -23.15 -13.24
N PRO A 374 -6.45 -23.44 -13.35
CA PRO A 374 -7.43 -23.05 -12.34
C PRO A 374 -7.16 -23.57 -10.93
N ASP A 375 -6.57 -24.76 -10.80
CA ASP A 375 -6.21 -25.39 -9.53
C ASP A 375 -5.12 -24.63 -8.76
N LYS A 376 -4.24 -23.90 -9.46
CA LYS A 376 -3.15 -23.10 -8.86
C LYS A 376 -3.54 -21.65 -8.55
N ILE A 377 -4.64 -21.15 -9.13
CA ILE A 377 -5.02 -19.71 -9.01
C ILE A 377 -5.21 -19.28 -7.55
N LYS A 378 -5.84 -20.12 -6.71
CA LYS A 378 -6.09 -19.78 -5.30
C LYS A 378 -4.80 -19.52 -4.53
N ASN A 379 -3.81 -20.38 -4.70
CA ASN A 379 -2.49 -20.20 -4.08
C ASN A 379 -1.71 -19.02 -4.71
N ALA A 380 -1.72 -18.93 -6.03
CA ALA A 380 -1.03 -17.89 -6.78
C ALA A 380 -1.58 -16.49 -6.46
N SER A 381 -2.90 -16.34 -6.27
CA SER A 381 -3.48 -15.05 -5.91
C SER A 381 -3.02 -14.57 -4.52
N GLY A 382 -2.83 -15.49 -3.57
CA GLY A 382 -2.22 -15.17 -2.28
C GLY A 382 -0.79 -14.65 -2.43
N LEU A 383 0.05 -15.38 -3.16
CA LEU A 383 1.44 -14.98 -3.42
C LEU A 383 1.54 -13.65 -4.18
N TYR A 384 0.70 -13.45 -5.20
CA TYR A 384 0.65 -12.21 -5.97
C TYR A 384 0.31 -10.98 -5.10
N ASN A 385 -0.69 -11.10 -4.23
CA ASN A 385 -1.07 -10.04 -3.30
C ASN A 385 -0.04 -9.84 -2.18
N LEU A 386 0.59 -10.92 -1.69
CA LEU A 386 1.71 -10.84 -0.76
C LEU A 386 2.84 -9.98 -1.34
N MET A 387 3.24 -10.22 -2.60
CA MET A 387 4.30 -9.43 -3.26
C MET A 387 3.93 -7.95 -3.35
N ARG A 388 2.67 -7.61 -3.59
CA ARG A 388 2.21 -6.21 -3.61
C ARG A 388 2.28 -5.58 -2.22
N ASN A 389 1.81 -6.26 -1.17
CA ASN A 389 1.87 -5.75 0.21
C ASN A 389 3.32 -5.60 0.68
N MET A 390 4.17 -6.60 0.44
CA MET A 390 5.61 -6.52 0.72
C MET A 390 6.29 -5.37 -0.04
N GLY A 391 5.85 -5.12 -1.29
CA GLY A 391 6.29 -3.94 -2.04
C GLY A 391 5.91 -2.63 -1.34
N GLY A 392 4.73 -2.57 -0.77
CA GLY A 392 4.28 -1.43 0.05
C GLY A 392 5.14 -1.24 1.29
N ALA A 393 5.32 -2.28 2.10
CA ALA A 393 6.13 -2.23 3.32
C ALA A 393 7.59 -1.86 3.02
N PHE A 394 8.22 -2.55 2.06
CA PHE A 394 9.58 -2.24 1.63
C PHE A 394 9.71 -0.81 1.09
N GLY A 395 8.73 -0.37 0.28
CA GLY A 395 8.70 0.97 -0.29
C GLY A 395 8.60 2.05 0.78
N LEU A 396 7.69 1.90 1.75
CA LEU A 396 7.51 2.85 2.85
C LEU A 396 8.74 2.88 3.76
N ALA A 397 9.31 1.73 4.08
CA ALA A 397 10.56 1.64 4.84
C ALA A 397 11.70 2.39 4.14
N GLY A 398 11.91 2.12 2.84
CA GLY A 398 12.93 2.82 2.05
C GLY A 398 12.69 4.33 1.94
N ILE A 399 11.45 4.75 1.73
CA ILE A 399 11.08 6.16 1.68
C ILE A 399 11.34 6.86 3.02
N ASN A 400 10.94 6.26 4.15
CA ASN A 400 11.15 6.85 5.47
C ASN A 400 12.64 6.96 5.80
N THR A 401 13.45 5.94 5.49
CA THR A 401 14.91 5.98 5.66
C THR A 401 15.53 7.11 4.84
N VAL A 402 15.19 7.19 3.54
CA VAL A 402 15.66 8.27 2.67
C VAL A 402 15.22 9.64 3.19
N MET A 403 14.00 9.76 3.71
CA MET A 403 13.52 11.01 4.29
C MET A 403 14.33 11.45 5.49
N ILE A 404 14.70 10.55 6.39
CA ILE A 404 15.53 10.85 7.57
C ILE A 404 16.93 11.28 7.11
N ASP A 405 17.61 10.46 6.33
CA ASP A 405 18.98 10.70 5.88
C ASP A 405 19.12 11.95 5.02
N ARG A 406 18.20 12.15 4.08
CA ARG A 406 18.24 13.30 3.17
C ARG A 406 17.84 14.61 3.84
N ALA A 407 16.91 14.59 4.80
CA ALA A 407 16.57 15.77 5.58
C ALA A 407 17.79 16.29 6.35
N ALA A 408 18.52 15.39 7.01
CA ALA A 408 19.77 15.73 7.69
C ALA A 408 20.84 16.25 6.74
N LEU A 409 21.04 15.57 5.60
CA LEU A 409 22.01 15.98 4.58
C LEU A 409 21.71 17.35 3.97
N HIS A 410 20.45 17.57 3.54
CA HIS A 410 20.08 18.86 2.94
C HIS A 410 20.08 19.97 3.98
N GLY A 411 19.63 19.68 5.20
CA GLY A 411 19.68 20.64 6.31
C GLY A 411 21.11 21.12 6.59
N SER A 412 22.07 20.20 6.74
CA SER A 412 23.47 20.55 6.95
C SER A 412 24.06 21.35 5.79
N ARG A 413 23.82 20.93 4.54
CA ARG A 413 24.34 21.61 3.35
C ARG A 413 23.78 23.03 3.19
N ILE A 414 22.50 23.25 3.48
CA ILE A 414 21.92 24.59 3.47
C ILE A 414 22.50 25.43 4.60
N ALA A 415 22.62 24.87 5.81
CA ALA A 415 23.16 25.56 6.97
C ALA A 415 24.62 26.01 6.77
N GLU A 416 25.45 25.28 6.02
CA GLU A 416 26.82 25.68 5.66
C GLU A 416 26.87 27.03 4.93
N HIS A 417 25.83 27.37 4.17
CA HIS A 417 25.73 28.65 3.41
C HIS A 417 24.96 29.74 4.17
N VAL A 418 24.29 29.38 5.28
CA VAL A 418 23.52 30.29 6.13
C VAL A 418 24.39 30.71 7.31
N THR A 419 25.40 31.58 7.03
CA THR A 419 26.30 32.09 8.03
C THR A 419 26.07 33.58 8.25
N LEU A 420 26.29 34.08 9.45
CA LEU A 420 26.18 35.52 9.78
C LEU A 420 27.20 36.40 9.02
N THR A 421 28.19 35.81 8.38
CA THR A 421 29.12 36.50 7.49
C THR A 421 28.53 36.77 6.10
N ASN A 422 27.41 36.10 5.74
CA ASN A 422 26.72 36.33 4.50
C ASN A 422 25.79 37.54 4.63
N PRO A 423 26.03 38.65 3.85
CA PRO A 423 25.24 39.87 3.97
C PRO A 423 23.73 39.67 3.73
N GLN A 424 23.33 38.71 2.88
CA GLN A 424 21.93 38.43 2.62
C GLN A 424 21.26 37.76 3.82
N VAL A 425 21.96 36.84 4.49
CA VAL A 425 21.50 36.20 5.72
C VAL A 425 21.34 37.22 6.83
N GLN A 426 22.34 38.09 7.01
CA GLN A 426 22.31 39.14 8.01
C GLN A 426 21.14 40.11 7.76
N ALA A 427 20.95 40.58 6.53
CA ALA A 427 19.82 41.45 6.19
C ALA A 427 18.45 40.73 6.43
N THR A 428 18.36 39.42 6.19
CA THR A 428 17.15 38.66 6.45
C THR A 428 16.86 38.56 7.94
N VAL A 429 17.87 38.28 8.76
CA VAL A 429 17.75 38.22 10.23
C VAL A 429 17.37 39.60 10.79
N ASP A 430 18.02 40.68 10.32
CA ASP A 430 17.69 42.04 10.75
C ASP A 430 16.25 42.44 10.39
N ASN A 431 15.76 42.08 9.20
CA ASN A 431 14.38 42.32 8.80
C ASN A 431 13.38 41.55 9.69
N PHE A 432 13.65 40.29 9.98
CA PHE A 432 12.81 39.52 10.92
C PHE A 432 12.87 40.08 12.34
N SER A 433 14.06 40.45 12.83
CA SER A 433 14.21 41.07 14.15
C SER A 433 13.41 42.37 14.27
N GLN A 434 13.45 43.24 13.25
CA GLN A 434 12.63 44.47 13.19
C GLN A 434 11.14 44.15 13.19
N MET A 435 10.69 43.15 12.40
CA MET A 435 9.30 42.72 12.35
C MET A 435 8.82 42.21 13.71
N PHE A 436 9.61 41.37 14.40
CA PHE A 436 9.28 40.84 15.71
C PHE A 436 9.37 41.91 16.82
N THR A 437 10.26 42.89 16.71
CA THR A 437 10.30 44.02 17.60
C THR A 437 9.03 44.86 17.48
N ALA A 438 8.57 45.14 16.24
CA ALA A 438 7.32 45.84 15.99
C ALA A 438 6.08 45.03 16.50
N ALA A 439 6.14 43.74 16.53
CA ALA A 439 5.10 42.84 17.09
C ALA A 439 5.16 42.72 18.62
N GLY A 440 6.13 43.34 19.29
CA GLY A 440 6.23 43.37 20.76
C GLY A 440 6.72 42.08 21.39
N LEU A 441 7.46 41.24 20.63
CA LEU A 441 8.03 39.97 21.18
C LEU A 441 9.20 40.28 22.13
N GLY A 442 9.27 39.56 23.25
CA GLY A 442 10.26 39.78 24.31
C GLY A 442 11.71 39.49 23.93
N ASN A 443 11.95 38.72 22.85
CA ASN A 443 13.29 38.44 22.34
C ASN A 443 13.25 38.34 20.81
N PRO A 444 13.26 39.49 20.08
CA PRO A 444 13.06 39.51 18.63
C PRO A 444 14.22 38.85 17.85
N ASP A 445 15.46 38.96 18.34
CA ASP A 445 16.63 38.39 17.66
C ASP A 445 16.61 36.87 17.68
N LEU A 446 16.26 36.28 18.83
CA LEU A 446 16.08 34.80 18.91
C LEU A 446 14.93 34.32 18.03
N ALA A 447 13.85 35.08 17.97
CA ALA A 447 12.71 34.76 17.10
C ALA A 447 13.10 34.84 15.60
N ALA A 448 13.93 35.82 15.24
CA ALA A 448 14.45 35.97 13.87
C ALA A 448 15.34 34.78 13.47
N VAL A 449 16.26 34.38 14.33
CA VAL A 449 17.12 33.20 14.09
C VAL A 449 16.29 31.93 13.98
N LYS A 450 15.30 31.73 14.85
CA LYS A 450 14.40 30.56 14.80
C LYS A 450 13.55 30.55 13.53
N MET A 451 13.12 31.71 13.05
CA MET A 451 12.40 31.82 11.78
C MET A 451 13.28 31.43 10.60
N LEU A 452 14.54 31.86 10.60
CA LEU A 452 15.51 31.46 9.59
C LEU A 452 15.79 29.95 9.63
N ASP A 453 15.96 29.37 10.81
CA ASP A 453 16.12 27.91 10.99
C ASP A 453 14.92 27.15 10.44
N ASN A 454 13.70 27.57 10.73
CA ASN A 454 12.48 26.99 10.17
C ASN A 454 12.44 27.08 8.63
N MET A 455 12.96 28.15 8.02
CA MET A 455 13.06 28.27 6.56
C MET A 455 14.08 27.26 6.00
N VAL A 456 15.21 27.08 6.66
CA VAL A 456 16.24 26.08 6.27
C VAL A 456 15.63 24.66 6.36
N LEU A 457 14.99 24.33 7.47
CA LEU A 457 14.35 23.05 7.66
C LEU A 457 13.25 22.79 6.63
N LYS A 458 12.43 23.78 6.34
CA LYS A 458 11.37 23.69 5.32
C LYS A 458 11.96 23.43 3.94
N GLN A 459 13.03 24.14 3.56
CA GLN A 459 13.69 23.94 2.27
C GLN A 459 14.39 22.59 2.18
N ALA A 460 15.02 22.13 3.26
CA ALA A 460 15.59 20.80 3.36
C ALA A 460 14.53 19.69 3.17
N GLN A 461 13.34 19.88 3.75
CA GLN A 461 12.22 18.97 3.54
C GLN A 461 11.76 18.92 2.08
N VAL A 462 11.64 20.08 1.41
CA VAL A 462 11.27 20.15 -0.02
C VAL A 462 12.23 19.31 -0.88
N LEU A 463 13.53 19.50 -0.70
CA LEU A 463 14.57 18.75 -1.42
C LEU A 463 14.50 17.25 -1.09
N THR A 464 14.23 16.89 0.16
CA THR A 464 14.05 15.52 0.60
C THR A 464 12.87 14.84 -0.09
N PHE A 465 11.73 15.52 -0.20
CA PHE A 465 10.57 15.01 -0.93
C PHE A 465 10.88 14.83 -2.43
N ALA A 466 11.61 15.77 -3.03
CA ALA A 466 12.06 15.67 -4.42
C ALA A 466 12.94 14.42 -4.65
N ASP A 467 13.87 14.13 -3.74
CA ASP A 467 14.70 12.90 -3.79
C ASP A 467 13.86 11.63 -3.69
N CYS A 468 12.87 11.60 -2.81
CA CYS A 468 11.96 10.44 -2.68
C CYS A 468 11.15 10.21 -3.95
N PHE A 469 10.63 11.27 -4.57
CA PHE A 469 9.94 11.17 -5.86
C PHE A 469 10.88 10.70 -6.98
N LEU A 470 12.11 11.17 -7.00
CA LEU A 470 13.11 10.73 -7.99
C LEU A 470 13.40 9.23 -7.88
N LEU A 471 13.65 8.74 -6.67
CA LEU A 471 13.91 7.30 -6.44
C LEU A 471 12.73 6.43 -6.86
N MET A 472 11.51 6.87 -6.55
CA MET A 472 10.30 6.18 -6.98
C MET A 472 10.15 6.18 -8.50
N ALA A 473 10.40 7.30 -9.18
CA ALA A 473 10.36 7.39 -10.64
C ALA A 473 11.38 6.46 -11.28
N LEU A 474 12.61 6.44 -10.77
CA LEU A 474 13.68 5.56 -11.25
C LEU A 474 13.32 4.08 -11.09
N LEU A 475 12.66 3.69 -10.01
CA LEU A 475 12.19 2.32 -9.82
C LEU A 475 11.20 1.91 -10.92
N PHE A 476 10.25 2.79 -11.29
CA PHE A 476 9.29 2.51 -12.37
C PHE A 476 9.96 2.44 -13.74
N TYR A 477 10.93 3.31 -14.02
CA TYR A 477 11.72 3.23 -15.25
C TYR A 477 12.61 1.97 -15.28
N ALA A 478 13.20 1.58 -14.15
CA ALA A 478 13.93 0.33 -14.04
C ALA A 478 13.04 -0.90 -14.28
N GLY A 479 11.76 -0.82 -13.94
CA GLY A 479 10.77 -1.85 -14.26
C GLY A 479 10.68 -2.15 -15.78
N LEU A 480 10.97 -1.18 -16.64
CA LEU A 480 10.99 -1.39 -18.08
C LEU A 480 12.04 -2.43 -18.51
N LEU A 481 13.13 -2.58 -17.79
CA LEU A 481 14.17 -3.57 -18.05
C LEU A 481 13.67 -5.01 -17.90
N LEU A 482 12.58 -5.22 -17.16
CA LEU A 482 11.94 -6.52 -17.00
C LEU A 482 10.96 -6.84 -18.14
N MET A 483 10.55 -5.85 -18.94
CA MET A 483 9.57 -6.01 -20.01
C MET A 483 9.94 -7.05 -21.08
N PRO A 484 11.18 -7.08 -21.61
CA PRO A 484 11.58 -8.07 -22.62
C PRO A 484 11.51 -9.51 -22.13
N LEU A 485 11.48 -9.69 -20.80
CA LEU A 485 11.40 -11.01 -20.19
C LEU A 485 9.97 -11.58 -20.22
N LEU A 486 8.93 -10.76 -20.39
CA LEU A 486 7.53 -11.20 -20.46
C LEU A 486 7.23 -11.97 -21.76
N ARG A 487 6.53 -13.09 -21.64
CA ARG A 487 6.03 -13.84 -22.79
C ARG A 487 4.61 -13.39 -23.13
N ALA A 488 4.29 -13.32 -24.42
CA ALA A 488 2.91 -13.09 -24.86
C ALA A 488 2.00 -14.19 -24.30
N PRO A 489 0.81 -13.85 -23.77
CA PRO A 489 -0.16 -14.85 -23.37
C PRO A 489 -0.50 -15.70 -24.62
N LYS A 490 -0.51 -17.03 -24.47
CA LYS A 490 -0.95 -17.92 -25.55
C LYS A 490 -2.43 -17.63 -25.82
N PRO A 491 -2.85 -17.49 -27.09
CA PRO A 491 -4.26 -17.40 -27.41
C PRO A 491 -5.00 -18.59 -26.83
N ALA A 492 -6.18 -18.36 -26.26
CA ALA A 492 -7.02 -19.44 -25.76
C ALA A 492 -7.25 -20.46 -26.89
N PRO A 493 -7.15 -21.77 -26.63
CA PRO A 493 -7.46 -22.78 -27.65
C PRO A 493 -8.93 -22.59 -28.07
N GLY A 494 -9.14 -22.07 -29.28
CA GLY A 494 -10.47 -21.81 -29.83
C GLY A 494 -10.67 -20.48 -30.60
N SER A 495 -9.72 -19.54 -30.57
CA SER A 495 -9.87 -18.29 -31.29
C SER A 495 -9.21 -18.26 -32.70
N GLY A 496 -8.68 -19.37 -33.13
CA GLY A 496 -8.10 -19.52 -34.47
C GLY A 496 -8.97 -20.37 -35.38
N GLY A 497 -9.83 -19.74 -36.18
CA GLY A 497 -10.53 -20.50 -37.19
C GLY A 497 -11.83 -19.88 -37.70
N GLY A 498 -11.74 -18.76 -38.37
CA GLY A 498 -12.87 -18.13 -39.05
C GLY A 498 -12.38 -17.13 -40.10
N GLY A 499 -11.46 -17.58 -40.94
CA GLY A 499 -10.99 -16.78 -42.08
C GLY A 499 -10.69 -17.69 -43.23
N GLY A 500 -11.67 -18.04 -44.00
CA GLY A 500 -11.49 -18.80 -45.24
C GLY A 500 -12.85 -19.11 -45.87
N HIS A 501 -13.36 -18.27 -46.66
CA HIS A 501 -13.88 -18.36 -48.01
C HIS A 501 -14.76 -17.15 -48.32
#